data_21fb11ef963759a14a26927677d7694c
#
_entry.id   21fb11ef963759a14a26927677d7694c
#
_cell.length_a   1.000
_cell.length_b   1.000
_cell.length_c   1.000
_cell.angle_alpha   90.00
_cell.angle_beta   90.00
_cell.angle_gamma   90.00
#
_symmetry.space_group_name_H-M   'P 1'
#
loop_
_entity.id
_entity.type
_entity.pdbx_description
1 polymer ?
#
loop_
_entity_poly.entity_id
_entity_poly.type
_entity_poly.pdbx_seq_one_letter_code
_entity_poly.pdbx_strand_id
1 'polypeptide(L)'
;MGSGVFIGTDAILETAYPHRLSIGDRVVVGHRALIIAHFRESDSFRDEDEPAVVIEDDVFIGPNVTILPNVTIGHGAVVTAGSVVSQSVPPLTMVQGVPARPVARCGVPLGMRTPLKEFYRQLRPLRSPARPADGSPPGRARDERDESDG
;
A
#
# COMPACT_ATOMS: atom_id res chain seq x y z
N MET A 1 12.76 3.08 13.30
CA MET A 1 13.18 3.17 11.87
C MET A 1 14.39 2.27 11.68
N GLY A 2 14.32 1.41 10.67
CA GLY A 2 15.38 0.48 10.34
C GLY A 2 16.62 1.10 9.70
N SER A 3 17.54 0.27 9.24
CA SER A 3 18.80 0.67 8.59
C SER A 3 18.64 0.75 7.07
N GLY A 4 19.43 1.61 6.40
CA GLY A 4 19.41 1.74 4.95
C GLY A 4 18.10 2.31 4.37
N VAL A 5 17.34 3.04 5.16
CA VAL A 5 16.10 3.68 4.74
C VAL A 5 16.41 4.96 3.94
N PHE A 6 15.76 5.10 2.79
CA PHE A 6 15.80 6.33 1.98
C PHE A 6 14.49 7.08 2.15
N ILE A 7 14.55 8.36 2.47
CA ILE A 7 13.40 9.26 2.57
C ILE A 7 13.57 10.35 1.51
N GLY A 8 12.63 10.41 0.58
CA GLY A 8 12.62 11.41 -0.47
C GLY A 8 12.30 12.82 0.03
N THR A 9 12.66 13.82 -0.77
CA THR A 9 12.43 15.24 -0.47
C THR A 9 10.93 15.51 -0.26
N ASP A 10 10.60 16.33 0.73
CA ASP A 10 9.24 16.73 1.09
C ASP A 10 8.31 15.56 1.49
N ALA A 11 8.86 14.40 1.83
CA ALA A 11 8.06 13.34 2.45
C ALA A 11 7.68 13.75 3.88
N ILE A 12 6.42 13.54 4.22
CA ILE A 12 5.88 13.81 5.56
C ILE A 12 5.57 12.49 6.22
N LEU A 13 6.31 12.18 7.26
CA LEU A 13 6.05 11.02 8.11
C LEU A 13 5.27 11.48 9.34
N GLU A 14 4.55 10.54 9.98
CA GLU A 14 3.83 10.85 11.23
C GLU A 14 4.69 11.66 12.21
N THR A 15 4.24 12.85 12.53
CA THR A 15 5.00 13.81 13.34
C THR A 15 4.45 13.98 14.75
N ALA A 16 3.14 13.80 14.94
CA ALA A 16 2.50 13.97 16.24
C ALA A 16 2.72 12.75 17.14
N TYR A 17 2.69 11.55 16.56
CA TYR A 17 2.81 10.27 17.28
C TYR A 17 3.84 9.37 16.60
N PRO A 18 5.15 9.67 16.69
CA PRO A 18 6.19 8.93 15.96
C PRO A 18 6.25 7.43 16.30
N HIS A 19 5.86 7.05 17.51
CA HIS A 19 5.80 5.66 17.96
C HIS A 19 4.75 4.83 17.23
N ARG A 20 3.77 5.49 16.60
CA ARG A 20 2.72 4.83 15.83
C ARG A 20 3.13 4.47 14.39
N LEU A 21 4.34 4.82 13.99
CA LEU A 21 4.93 4.48 12.68
C LEU A 21 6.16 3.60 12.88
N SER A 22 6.12 2.39 12.34
CA SER A 22 7.26 1.49 12.26
C SER A 22 7.73 1.35 10.81
N ILE A 23 9.01 1.56 10.58
CA ILE A 23 9.65 1.41 9.26
C ILE A 23 10.82 0.43 9.41
N GLY A 24 10.79 -0.63 8.62
CA GLY A 24 11.82 -1.66 8.56
C GLY A 24 13.10 -1.23 7.85
N ASP A 25 13.94 -2.20 7.53
CA ASP A 25 15.21 -1.99 6.86
C ASP A 25 15.04 -1.79 5.35
N ARG A 26 15.95 -1.02 4.74
CA ARG A 26 16.07 -0.82 3.28
C ARG A 26 14.79 -0.37 2.59
N VAL A 27 13.93 0.33 3.33
CA VAL A 27 12.70 0.92 2.79
C VAL A 27 13.04 2.15 1.97
N VAL A 28 12.36 2.30 0.85
CA VAL A 28 12.40 3.51 0.02
C VAL A 28 11.08 4.24 0.15
N VAL A 29 11.12 5.46 0.67
CA VAL A 29 9.97 6.37 0.71
C VAL A 29 10.19 7.44 -0.35
N GLY A 30 9.32 7.49 -1.35
CA GLY A 30 9.41 8.42 -2.46
C GLY A 30 9.17 9.88 -2.06
N HIS A 31 9.55 10.78 -2.95
CA HIS A 31 9.35 12.23 -2.75
C HIS A 31 7.87 12.57 -2.51
N ARG A 32 7.59 13.46 -1.56
CA ARG A 32 6.24 13.93 -1.22
C ARG A 32 5.28 12.82 -0.79
N ALA A 33 5.78 11.68 -0.35
CA ALA A 33 4.93 10.68 0.27
C ALA A 33 4.40 11.22 1.61
N LEU A 34 3.15 10.90 1.92
CA LEU A 34 2.48 11.27 3.17
C LEU A 34 2.08 10.02 3.92
N ILE A 35 2.62 9.85 5.12
CA ILE A 35 2.30 8.71 5.99
C ILE A 35 1.62 9.23 7.23
N ILE A 36 0.35 8.87 7.40
CA ILE A 36 -0.51 9.28 8.51
C ILE A 36 -0.77 8.08 9.39
N ALA A 37 -0.39 8.14 10.66
CA ALA A 37 -0.61 7.06 11.61
C ALA A 37 -1.78 7.34 12.59
N HIS A 38 -2.48 8.47 12.43
CA HIS A 38 -3.66 8.81 13.22
C HIS A 38 -4.60 9.73 12.42
N PHE A 39 -5.90 9.69 12.72
CA PHE A 39 -6.85 10.73 12.29
C PHE A 39 -7.31 11.57 13.48
N ARG A 40 -7.55 10.92 14.62
CA ARG A 40 -7.94 11.50 15.90
C ARG A 40 -7.34 10.68 17.04
N GLU A 41 -7.18 11.27 18.20
CA GLU A 41 -6.70 10.57 19.39
C GLU A 41 -7.56 9.35 19.77
N SER A 42 -8.86 9.38 19.46
CA SER A 42 -9.82 8.33 19.82
C SER A 42 -10.08 7.28 18.73
N ASP A 43 -9.54 7.45 17.51
CA ASP A 43 -9.91 6.59 16.36
C ASP A 43 -8.87 5.47 16.12
N SER A 44 -8.15 5.09 17.15
CA SER A 44 -7.18 4.00 17.06
C SER A 44 -7.88 2.65 17.18
N PHE A 45 -7.91 1.88 16.11
CA PHE A 45 -8.36 0.48 16.12
C PHE A 45 -7.28 -0.49 16.66
N ARG A 46 -6.08 -0.01 16.90
CA ARG A 46 -4.98 -0.74 17.54
C ARG A 46 -4.73 -0.15 18.91
N ASP A 47 -4.15 -0.95 19.79
CA ASP A 47 -3.72 -0.47 21.11
C ASP A 47 -2.82 0.76 20.93
N GLU A 48 -2.93 1.73 21.84
CA GLU A 48 -2.21 3.01 21.75
C GLU A 48 -0.68 2.81 21.70
N ASP A 49 -0.20 1.71 22.27
CA ASP A 49 1.21 1.34 22.30
C ASP A 49 1.70 0.61 21.03
N GLU A 50 0.81 0.22 20.11
CA GLU A 50 1.18 -0.46 18.87
C GLU A 50 1.25 0.48 17.67
N PRO A 51 2.19 0.23 16.74
CA PRO A 51 2.25 1.00 15.49
C PRO A 51 0.95 0.88 14.69
N ALA A 52 0.33 2.00 14.34
CA ALA A 52 -0.83 2.03 13.47
C ALA A 52 -0.45 1.83 11.99
N VAL A 53 0.78 2.23 11.62
CA VAL A 53 1.36 1.95 10.30
C VAL A 53 2.64 1.17 10.49
N VAL A 54 2.72 0.01 9.83
CA VAL A 54 3.91 -0.83 9.78
C VAL A 54 4.35 -0.95 8.32
N ILE A 55 5.58 -0.56 8.05
CA ILE A 55 6.22 -0.74 6.74
C ILE A 55 7.36 -1.72 6.97
N GLU A 56 7.22 -2.93 6.41
CA GLU A 56 8.21 -3.98 6.57
C GLU A 56 9.46 -3.73 5.71
N ASP A 57 10.44 -4.64 5.80
CA ASP A 57 11.70 -4.52 5.10
C ASP A 57 11.54 -4.52 3.57
N ASP A 58 12.49 -3.86 2.89
CA ASP A 58 12.61 -3.84 1.42
C ASP A 58 11.37 -3.31 0.68
N VAL A 59 10.50 -2.56 1.35
CA VAL A 59 9.31 -1.94 0.74
C VAL A 59 9.72 -0.73 -0.10
N PHE A 60 9.09 -0.58 -1.25
CA PHE A 60 9.21 0.58 -2.12
C PHE A 60 7.90 1.37 -2.15
N ILE A 61 7.95 2.60 -1.67
CA ILE A 61 6.84 3.55 -1.73
C ILE A 61 7.16 4.61 -2.77
N GLY A 62 6.35 4.69 -3.82
CA GLY A 62 6.49 5.66 -4.89
C GLY A 62 6.25 7.11 -4.45
N PRO A 63 6.60 8.08 -5.29
CA PRO A 63 6.35 9.50 -5.00
C PRO A 63 4.85 9.81 -4.93
N ASN A 64 4.50 10.82 -4.14
CA ASN A 64 3.13 11.30 -3.93
C ASN A 64 2.15 10.18 -3.45
N VAL A 65 2.64 9.15 -2.79
CA VAL A 65 1.81 8.13 -2.15
C VAL A 65 1.27 8.67 -0.83
N THR A 66 0.02 8.35 -0.53
CA THR A 66 -0.57 8.57 0.80
C THR A 66 -0.83 7.23 1.46
N ILE A 67 -0.34 7.04 2.68
CA ILE A 67 -0.61 5.86 3.51
C ILE A 67 -1.46 6.29 4.68
N LEU A 68 -2.63 5.65 4.82
CA LEU A 68 -3.60 5.90 5.87
C LEU A 68 -3.34 5.01 7.10
N PRO A 69 -3.89 5.33 8.27
CA PRO A 69 -3.69 4.55 9.49
C PRO A 69 -4.22 3.10 9.39
N ASN A 70 -3.72 2.26 10.30
CA ASN A 70 -4.14 0.87 10.49
C ASN A 70 -3.83 -0.05 9.30
N VAL A 71 -2.69 0.19 8.64
CA VAL A 71 -2.20 -0.67 7.56
C VAL A 71 -0.81 -1.23 7.85
N THR A 72 -0.56 -2.42 7.33
CA THR A 72 0.77 -3.02 7.22
C THR A 72 1.13 -3.17 5.76
N ILE A 73 2.28 -2.62 5.37
CA ILE A 73 2.85 -2.81 4.04
C ILE A 73 3.87 -3.95 4.14
N GLY A 74 3.54 -5.09 3.56
CA GLY A 74 4.32 -6.32 3.68
C GLY A 74 5.68 -6.25 2.98
N HIS A 75 6.60 -7.09 3.44
CA HIS A 75 7.97 -7.19 2.94
C HIS A 75 8.05 -7.18 1.41
N GLY A 76 8.93 -6.34 0.88
CA GLY A 76 9.17 -6.27 -0.56
C GLY A 76 7.99 -5.79 -1.41
N ALA A 77 6.92 -5.29 -0.79
CA ALA A 77 5.79 -4.72 -1.52
C ALA A 77 6.17 -3.43 -2.24
N VAL A 78 5.43 -3.11 -3.28
CA VAL A 78 5.60 -1.89 -4.09
C VAL A 78 4.30 -1.12 -4.11
N VAL A 79 4.34 0.13 -3.71
CA VAL A 79 3.24 1.08 -3.85
C VAL A 79 3.57 2.04 -4.98
N THR A 80 2.80 2.04 -6.06
CA THR A 80 3.08 2.88 -7.21
C THR A 80 2.76 4.34 -6.94
N ALA A 81 3.41 5.24 -7.69
CA ALA A 81 3.27 6.69 -7.52
C ALA A 81 1.80 7.15 -7.50
N GLY A 82 1.48 8.11 -6.64
CA GLY A 82 0.16 8.73 -6.56
C GLY A 82 -0.94 7.85 -5.94
N SER A 83 -0.61 6.68 -5.42
CA SER A 83 -1.59 5.77 -4.82
C SER A 83 -1.99 6.21 -3.41
N VAL A 84 -3.20 5.82 -2.99
CA VAL A 84 -3.69 5.99 -1.62
C VAL A 84 -3.93 4.61 -1.01
N VAL A 85 -3.12 4.26 -0.02
CA VAL A 85 -3.19 2.96 0.66
C VAL A 85 -4.10 3.07 1.87
N SER A 86 -5.25 2.43 1.81
CA SER A 86 -6.25 2.36 2.89
C SER A 86 -6.44 0.96 3.47
N GLN A 87 -5.76 -0.03 2.91
CA GLN A 87 -5.77 -1.42 3.36
C GLN A 87 -4.36 -1.98 3.36
N SER A 88 -4.09 -2.95 4.24
CA SER A 88 -2.80 -3.64 4.29
C SER A 88 -2.45 -4.27 2.96
N VAL A 89 -1.16 -4.23 2.63
CA VAL A 89 -0.61 -4.76 1.37
C VAL A 89 0.16 -6.04 1.69
N PRO A 90 -0.16 -7.16 1.05
CA PRO A 90 0.58 -8.42 1.25
C PRO A 90 2.04 -8.29 0.82
N PRO A 91 2.95 -9.12 1.37
CA PRO A 91 4.34 -9.17 0.91
C PRO A 91 4.45 -9.39 -0.60
N LEU A 92 5.50 -8.83 -1.19
CA LEU A 92 5.84 -8.99 -2.62
C LEU A 92 4.65 -8.72 -3.55
N THR A 93 3.85 -7.73 -3.21
CA THR A 93 2.66 -7.33 -3.99
C THR A 93 2.81 -5.89 -4.42
N MET A 94 2.57 -5.64 -5.71
CA MET A 94 2.47 -4.28 -6.24
C MET A 94 1.01 -3.82 -6.18
N VAL A 95 0.79 -2.65 -5.59
CA VAL A 95 -0.52 -2.00 -5.53
C VAL A 95 -0.51 -0.66 -6.25
N GLN A 96 -1.65 -0.29 -6.80
CA GLN A 96 -1.82 0.95 -7.57
C GLN A 96 -3.22 1.51 -7.41
N GLY A 97 -3.33 2.82 -7.42
CA GLY A 97 -4.58 3.55 -7.54
C GLY A 97 -5.09 4.19 -6.27
N VAL A 98 -6.30 4.76 -6.37
CA VAL A 98 -7.03 5.45 -5.29
C VAL A 98 -8.46 4.88 -5.24
N PRO A 99 -8.77 3.98 -4.30
CA PRO A 99 -7.87 3.32 -3.36
C PRO A 99 -6.89 2.34 -4.05
N ALA A 100 -5.73 2.12 -3.46
CA ALA A 100 -4.73 1.20 -3.99
C ALA A 100 -5.23 -0.24 -3.98
N ARG A 101 -5.04 -0.95 -5.11
CA ARG A 101 -5.42 -2.36 -5.28
C ARG A 101 -4.27 -3.15 -5.87
N PRO A 102 -4.15 -4.45 -5.58
CA PRO A 102 -3.14 -5.31 -6.17
C PRO A 102 -3.23 -5.34 -7.70
N VAL A 103 -2.10 -5.09 -8.37
CA VAL A 103 -1.99 -5.12 -9.84
C VAL A 103 -0.95 -6.11 -10.35
N ALA A 104 0.01 -6.51 -9.49
CA ALA A 104 1.03 -7.47 -9.86
C ALA A 104 1.61 -8.18 -8.63
N ARG A 105 2.28 -9.31 -8.86
CA ARG A 105 3.15 -9.98 -7.91
C ARG A 105 4.60 -9.68 -8.25
N CYS A 106 5.38 -9.36 -7.22
CA CYS A 106 6.81 -9.14 -7.34
C CYS A 106 7.55 -10.44 -7.00
N GLY A 107 8.42 -10.93 -7.86
CA GLY A 107 9.24 -12.10 -7.55
C GLY A 107 10.41 -11.76 -6.63
N VAL A 108 10.82 -10.50 -6.63
CA VAL A 108 11.87 -9.91 -5.78
C VAL A 108 11.46 -8.51 -5.38
N PRO A 109 11.99 -7.96 -4.26
CA PRO A 109 11.74 -6.58 -3.87
C PRO A 109 12.27 -5.58 -4.92
N LEU A 110 11.58 -4.46 -5.11
CA LEU A 110 12.08 -3.28 -5.83
C LEU A 110 12.87 -2.43 -4.86
N GLY A 111 14.10 -2.79 -4.61
CA GLY A 111 14.94 -2.06 -3.67
C GLY A 111 16.23 -1.55 -4.32
N MET A 112 17.02 -0.80 -3.56
CA MET A 112 18.31 -0.28 -4.02
C MET A 112 19.33 -1.39 -4.37
N ARG A 113 19.08 -2.63 -3.95
CA ARG A 113 19.96 -3.79 -4.19
C ARG A 113 19.56 -4.65 -5.38
N THR A 114 18.32 -4.54 -5.82
CA THR A 114 17.81 -5.33 -6.95
C THR A 114 17.99 -4.54 -8.24
N PRO A 115 18.73 -5.08 -9.24
CA PRO A 115 18.78 -4.45 -10.55
C PRO A 115 17.37 -4.32 -11.14
N LEU A 116 17.05 -3.16 -11.69
CA LEU A 116 15.72 -2.86 -12.22
C LEU A 116 15.27 -3.89 -13.29
N LYS A 117 16.22 -4.35 -14.13
CA LYS A 117 15.97 -5.38 -15.12
C LYS A 117 15.53 -6.71 -14.50
N GLU A 118 16.13 -7.08 -13.37
CA GLU A 118 15.78 -8.32 -12.65
C GLU A 118 14.37 -8.19 -12.04
N PHE A 119 14.05 -7.06 -11.44
CA PHE A 119 12.72 -6.81 -10.92
C PHE A 119 11.65 -6.97 -11.99
N TYR A 120 11.79 -6.31 -13.14
CA TYR A 120 10.81 -6.41 -14.23
C TYR A 120 10.71 -7.80 -14.84
N ARG A 121 11.80 -8.56 -14.90
CA ARG A 121 11.79 -9.95 -15.37
C ARG A 121 10.94 -10.85 -14.49
N GLN A 122 10.90 -10.58 -13.20
CA GLN A 122 10.16 -11.37 -12.21
C GLN A 122 8.77 -10.82 -11.86
N LEU A 123 8.41 -9.66 -12.39
CA LEU A 123 7.10 -9.08 -12.20
C LEU A 123 6.03 -9.89 -12.94
N ARG A 124 4.96 -10.24 -12.25
CA ARG A 124 3.82 -11.00 -12.80
C ARG A 124 2.54 -10.18 -12.62
N PRO A 125 2.06 -9.51 -13.69
CA PRO A 125 0.79 -8.79 -13.65
C PRO A 125 -0.36 -9.70 -13.25
N LEU A 126 -1.25 -9.22 -12.41
CA LEU A 126 -2.51 -9.89 -12.12
C LEU A 126 -3.43 -9.68 -13.31
N ARG A 127 -4.18 -10.72 -13.70
CA ARG A 127 -5.20 -10.57 -14.73
C ARG A 127 -6.31 -9.64 -14.21
N SER A 128 -6.53 -8.52 -14.87
CA SER A 128 -7.81 -7.83 -14.71
C SER A 128 -8.93 -8.77 -15.12
N PRO A 129 -10.07 -8.80 -14.42
CA PRO A 129 -11.24 -9.49 -14.94
C PRO A 129 -11.48 -8.97 -16.36
N ALA A 130 -11.60 -9.89 -17.33
CA ALA A 130 -11.78 -9.56 -18.72
C ALA A 130 -12.98 -8.61 -18.86
N ARG A 131 -12.74 -7.44 -19.45
CA ARG A 131 -13.83 -6.54 -19.79
C ARG A 131 -14.75 -7.31 -20.77
N PRO A 132 -16.09 -7.37 -20.52
CA PRO A 132 -16.98 -8.01 -21.45
C PRO A 132 -16.75 -7.45 -22.87
N ALA A 133 -16.68 -8.32 -23.88
CA ALA A 133 -16.42 -7.95 -25.26
C ALA A 133 -17.49 -7.00 -25.86
N ASP A 134 -18.63 -6.86 -25.17
CA ASP A 134 -19.78 -6.03 -25.56
C ASP A 134 -19.77 -4.60 -24.99
N GLY A 135 -18.73 -4.22 -24.24
CA GLY A 135 -18.63 -2.89 -23.66
C GLY A 135 -19.55 -2.62 -22.48
N SER A 136 -20.26 -3.62 -21.98
CA SER A 136 -21.14 -3.49 -20.81
C SER A 136 -20.33 -3.18 -19.54
N PRO A 137 -20.82 -2.31 -18.64
CA PRO A 137 -20.18 -2.11 -17.34
C PRO A 137 -20.24 -3.41 -16.52
N PRO A 138 -19.26 -3.67 -15.65
CA PRO A 138 -19.30 -4.83 -14.77
C PRO A 138 -20.60 -4.79 -13.96
N GLY A 139 -21.35 -5.89 -14.01
CA GLY A 139 -22.65 -6.00 -13.41
C GLY A 139 -22.60 -5.63 -11.92
N ARG A 140 -23.47 -4.72 -11.48
CA ARG A 140 -23.74 -4.52 -10.07
C ARG A 140 -24.19 -5.85 -9.48
N ALA A 141 -23.56 -6.29 -8.42
CA ALA A 141 -24.10 -7.39 -7.62
C ALA A 141 -25.57 -7.06 -7.30
N ARG A 142 -26.48 -7.94 -7.70
CA ARG A 142 -27.91 -7.80 -7.39
C ARG A 142 -28.01 -7.92 -5.87
N ASP A 143 -28.49 -6.85 -5.26
CA ASP A 143 -28.89 -6.86 -3.86
C ASP A 143 -30.14 -7.75 -3.78
N GLU A 144 -29.97 -9.03 -3.40
CA GLU A 144 -31.07 -9.93 -3.11
C GLU A 144 -31.62 -9.59 -1.71
N ARG A 145 -32.22 -8.44 -1.60
CA ARG A 145 -33.05 -8.08 -0.45
C ARG A 145 -34.25 -7.29 -0.97
N ASP A 146 -35.29 -7.99 -1.36
CA ASP A 146 -36.68 -7.66 -1.02
C ASP A 146 -37.64 -8.60 -1.76
N GLU A 147 -38.09 -9.62 -1.10
CA GLU A 147 -39.42 -10.25 -1.34
C GLU A 147 -39.75 -11.17 -0.15
N SER A 148 -40.21 -10.56 0.93
CA SER A 148 -41.10 -11.22 1.86
C SER A 148 -41.89 -10.14 2.60
N ASP A 149 -42.96 -9.71 1.98
CA ASP A 149 -44.22 -9.41 2.66
C ASP A 149 -45.36 -9.34 1.64
N GLY A 150 -46.15 -10.32 1.68
CA GLY A 150 -47.46 -10.40 1.11
C GLY A 150 -48.38 -11.14 2.05
#